data_831de132497c821fb66193c4c7895210
#
_entry.id   831de132497c821fb66193c4c7895210
#
_cell.length_a   1.000
_cell.length_b   1.000
_cell.length_c   1.000
_cell.angle_alpha   90.00
_cell.angle_beta   90.00
_cell.angle_gamma   90.00
#
_symmetry.space_group_name_H-M   'P 1'
#
loop_
_entity.id
_entity.type
_entity.pdbx_description
1 polymer ?
#
loop_
_entity_poly.entity_id
_entity_poly.type
_entity_poly.pdbx_seq_one_letter_code
_entity_poly.pdbx_strand_id
1 'polypeptide(L)'
;MDNELTASARSMQRNEGDPTASTELPSSAADELTRIRREMPRLLISLSLRMRPGGRPFPLLHFDGPQKVVRLSPESTGTAEDWFFIGDLHGDFFALHSMLRHAEATHPGCKVQFLGDMVDRGDHPFECVFLLLEWGLKRPGRLAWIAGNHDVAFDLPDGAHFFTSLVSPAELLHVLNQADGLQGFRRELGRFFVEMGKRLPRALLFPDGLMATHGGFPLVDLQAQGALIADEAGYMDWLNTAACLKDFTWTRIHRVPKRLPDRHSTGAQYGFKDFEAF
;
A
#
# COMPACT_ATOMS: atom_id res chain seq x y z
N MET A 1 -22.57 -39.24 35.07
CA MET A 1 -21.92 -38.52 33.98
C MET A 1 -22.10 -37.01 34.15
N ASP A 2 -21.67 -36.50 35.29
CA ASP A 2 -21.74 -35.10 35.66
C ASP A 2 -20.51 -34.78 36.50
N ASN A 3 -19.36 -34.44 35.88
CA ASN A 3 -18.19 -33.97 36.66
C ASN A 3 -17.02 -33.44 35.80
N GLU A 4 -17.23 -32.87 34.60
CA GLU A 4 -16.13 -32.29 33.83
C GLU A 4 -16.36 -30.81 33.35
N LEU A 5 -17.37 -30.13 33.88
CA LEU A 5 -17.66 -28.74 33.48
C LEU A 5 -17.33 -27.68 34.55
N THR A 6 -16.64 -28.03 35.62
CA THR A 6 -16.35 -27.09 36.73
C THR A 6 -14.87 -26.75 36.94
N ALA A 7 -13.95 -27.13 36.04
CA ALA A 7 -12.51 -26.90 36.21
C ALA A 7 -11.93 -25.72 35.35
N SER A 8 -12.72 -25.05 34.52
CA SER A 8 -12.23 -23.97 33.66
C SER A 8 -12.53 -22.52 34.11
N ALA A 9 -13.07 -22.36 35.33
CA ALA A 9 -13.51 -21.06 35.84
C ALA A 9 -12.64 -20.46 36.95
N ARG A 10 -11.40 -20.95 37.16
CA ARG A 10 -10.52 -20.46 38.25
C ARG A 10 -9.08 -20.18 37.79
N SER A 11 -8.88 -19.30 36.79
CA SER A 11 -7.56 -18.66 36.58
C SER A 11 -7.63 -17.31 35.82
N MET A 12 -8.65 -16.52 36.13
CA MET A 12 -8.58 -15.09 35.84
C MET A 12 -8.11 -14.34 37.09
N GLN A 13 -6.85 -14.47 37.43
CA GLN A 13 -6.20 -13.51 38.31
C GLN A 13 -6.04 -12.19 37.53
N ARG A 14 -6.68 -11.16 38.04
CA ARG A 14 -6.51 -9.77 37.59
C ARG A 14 -5.06 -9.37 37.78
N ASN A 15 -4.33 -9.14 36.70
CA ASN A 15 -3.14 -8.29 36.73
C ASN A 15 -3.65 -6.85 36.92
N GLU A 16 -3.43 -6.29 38.09
CA GLU A 16 -3.57 -4.86 38.34
C GLU A 16 -2.48 -4.15 37.51
N GLY A 17 -2.85 -3.63 36.35
CA GLY A 17 -1.97 -2.90 35.45
C GLY A 17 -1.58 -1.54 36.03
N ASP A 18 -0.39 -1.14 35.73
CA ASP A 18 0.24 0.15 35.98
C ASP A 18 -0.73 1.35 35.73
N PRO A 19 -0.99 2.20 36.72
CA PRO A 19 -1.93 3.32 36.61
C PRO A 19 -1.41 4.51 35.77
N THR A 20 -0.28 4.40 35.08
CA THR A 20 0.30 5.48 34.25
C THR A 20 0.05 5.33 32.75
N ALA A 21 -0.61 4.28 32.27
CA ALA A 21 -1.09 4.21 30.92
C ALA A 21 -2.29 5.16 30.77
N SER A 22 -2.08 6.33 30.17
CA SER A 22 -3.15 7.24 29.78
C SER A 22 -4.15 6.50 28.88
N THR A 23 -5.28 6.07 29.46
CA THR A 23 -6.43 5.56 28.73
C THR A 23 -7.12 6.73 28.04
N GLU A 24 -6.51 7.28 26.98
CA GLU A 24 -7.24 8.11 26.03
C GLU A 24 -8.36 7.23 25.46
N LEU A 25 -9.60 7.66 25.69
CA LEU A 25 -10.76 7.05 25.07
C LEU A 25 -10.54 7.05 23.54
N PRO A 26 -10.73 5.93 22.85
CA PRO A 26 -10.48 5.85 21.43
C PRO A 26 -11.34 6.89 20.70
N SER A 27 -10.69 7.83 20.00
CA SER A 27 -11.36 8.83 19.19
C SER A 27 -12.30 8.15 18.18
N SER A 28 -13.45 8.77 17.93
CA SER A 28 -14.31 8.29 16.84
C SER A 28 -13.62 8.48 15.49
N ALA A 29 -14.01 7.73 14.48
CA ALA A 29 -13.46 7.91 13.13
C ALA A 29 -13.69 9.33 12.59
N ALA A 30 -14.79 9.99 12.97
CA ALA A 30 -15.10 11.37 12.60
C ALA A 30 -14.16 12.37 13.28
N ASP A 31 -13.84 12.15 14.55
CA ASP A 31 -12.87 12.99 15.28
C ASP A 31 -11.47 12.84 14.67
N GLU A 32 -11.09 11.62 14.32
CA GLU A 32 -9.81 11.33 13.69
C GLU A 32 -9.72 11.95 12.29
N LEU A 33 -10.77 11.89 11.48
CA LEU A 33 -10.84 12.57 10.20
C LEU A 33 -10.64 14.08 10.34
N THR A 34 -11.31 14.68 11.32
CA THR A 34 -11.19 16.11 11.63
C THR A 34 -9.76 16.46 12.06
N ARG A 35 -9.16 15.61 12.90
CA ARG A 35 -7.78 15.77 13.35
C ARG A 35 -6.81 15.68 12.18
N ILE A 36 -6.92 14.66 11.33
CA ILE A 36 -6.02 14.48 10.16
C ILE A 36 -6.13 15.70 9.23
N ARG A 37 -7.31 16.20 8.92
CA ARG A 37 -7.50 17.40 8.10
C ARG A 37 -6.75 18.61 8.65
N ARG A 38 -6.83 18.84 9.94
CA ARG A 38 -6.11 19.93 10.61
C ARG A 38 -4.60 19.75 10.58
N GLU A 39 -4.10 18.53 10.75
CA GLU A 39 -2.66 18.23 10.80
C GLU A 39 -2.03 18.03 9.42
N MET A 40 -2.83 17.88 8.36
CA MET A 40 -2.38 17.57 7.00
C MET A 40 -1.28 18.51 6.48
N PRO A 41 -1.35 19.85 6.64
CA PRO A 41 -0.27 20.74 6.18
C PRO A 41 1.08 20.45 6.86
N ARG A 42 1.07 20.15 8.15
CA ARG A 42 2.28 19.81 8.92
C ARG A 42 2.83 18.44 8.51
N LEU A 43 1.95 17.46 8.33
CA LEU A 43 2.32 16.12 7.88
C LEU A 43 2.92 16.18 6.47
N LEU A 44 2.32 16.94 5.55
CA LEU A 44 2.85 17.14 4.20
C LEU A 44 4.27 17.68 4.23
N ILE A 45 4.54 18.74 4.99
CA ILE A 45 5.88 19.32 5.12
C ILE A 45 6.86 18.27 5.71
N SER A 46 6.48 17.63 6.80
CA SER A 46 7.32 16.63 7.47
C SER A 46 7.69 15.47 6.56
N LEU A 47 6.72 14.92 5.83
CA LEU A 47 6.90 13.79 4.92
C LEU A 47 7.68 14.20 3.67
N SER A 48 7.41 15.38 3.11
CA SER A 48 8.16 15.92 1.95
C SER A 48 9.65 16.13 2.29
N LEU A 49 9.96 16.57 3.51
CA LEU A 49 11.36 16.70 3.97
C LEU A 49 12.05 15.34 4.09
N ARG A 50 11.32 14.28 4.44
CA ARG A 50 11.85 12.91 4.51
C ARG A 50 12.17 12.33 3.12
N MET A 51 11.45 12.77 2.08
CA MET A 51 11.69 12.35 0.70
C MET A 51 12.91 13.02 0.04
N ARG A 52 13.52 14.03 0.69
CA ARG A 52 14.73 14.69 0.17
C ARG A 52 15.98 13.81 0.40
N PRO A 53 17.00 13.91 -0.45
CA PRO A 53 18.29 13.26 -0.22
C PRO A 53 18.84 13.60 1.17
N GLY A 54 19.26 12.60 1.95
CA GLY A 54 19.73 12.77 3.33
C GLY A 54 18.63 13.07 4.35
N GLY A 55 17.36 12.99 3.97
CA GLY A 55 16.23 13.13 4.90
C GLY A 55 16.17 11.99 5.93
N ARG A 56 15.34 12.17 6.97
CA ARG A 56 15.04 11.07 7.90
C ARG A 56 14.32 9.94 7.17
N PRO A 57 14.40 8.69 7.66
CA PRO A 57 13.69 7.55 7.04
C PRO A 57 12.20 7.85 6.81
N PHE A 58 11.71 7.50 5.63
CA PHE A 58 10.30 7.57 5.30
C PHE A 58 9.56 6.45 6.06
N PRO A 59 8.29 6.63 6.44
CA PRO A 59 7.58 5.66 7.29
C PRO A 59 7.20 4.35 6.62
N LEU A 60 7.63 4.13 5.39
CA LEU A 60 7.35 2.93 4.61
C LEU A 60 8.60 2.06 4.48
N LEU A 61 8.43 0.76 4.73
CA LEU A 61 9.45 -0.23 4.41
C LEU A 61 9.67 -0.29 2.88
N HIS A 62 10.92 -0.46 2.49
CA HIS A 62 11.34 -0.59 1.08
C HIS A 62 11.00 0.62 0.18
N PHE A 63 10.68 1.76 0.77
CA PHE A 63 10.53 3.01 0.06
C PHE A 63 11.91 3.51 -0.41
N ASP A 64 11.98 4.14 -1.58
CA ASP A 64 13.22 4.62 -2.20
C ASP A 64 14.24 3.54 -2.60
N GLY A 65 13.89 2.26 -2.55
CA GLY A 65 14.76 1.22 -3.05
C GLY A 65 14.98 1.33 -4.57
N PRO A 66 16.18 0.90 -5.07
CA PRO A 66 16.48 0.90 -6.50
C PRO A 66 15.58 -0.09 -7.26
N GLN A 67 15.17 -1.16 -6.61
CA GLN A 67 14.27 -2.17 -7.14
C GLN A 67 12.84 -1.91 -6.72
N LYS A 68 11.90 -2.12 -7.64
CA LYS A 68 10.45 -1.99 -7.41
C LYS A 68 9.77 -3.32 -7.12
N VAL A 69 10.40 -4.42 -7.46
CA VAL A 69 10.08 -5.76 -6.95
C VAL A 69 11.13 -6.10 -5.91
N VAL A 70 10.71 -6.27 -4.67
CA VAL A 70 11.62 -6.40 -3.53
C VAL A 70 11.47 -7.78 -2.92
N ARG A 71 12.57 -8.51 -2.83
CA ARG A 71 12.64 -9.74 -2.02
C ARG A 71 12.91 -9.37 -0.56
N LEU A 72 12.06 -9.86 0.31
CA LEU A 72 12.16 -9.65 1.75
C LEU A 72 13.11 -10.70 2.36
N SER A 73 13.88 -10.30 3.37
CA SER A 73 14.73 -11.23 4.12
C SER A 73 14.02 -11.73 5.39
N PRO A 74 14.19 -12.99 5.78
CA PRO A 74 13.57 -13.54 6.99
C PRO A 74 13.93 -12.74 8.26
N GLU A 75 15.16 -12.26 8.35
CA GLU A 75 15.66 -11.54 9.51
C GLU A 75 14.98 -10.17 9.71
N SER A 76 14.58 -9.53 8.61
CA SER A 76 14.03 -8.17 8.65
C SER A 76 12.51 -8.12 8.69
N THR A 77 11.84 -9.17 8.21
CA THR A 77 10.41 -9.10 7.92
C THR A 77 9.56 -10.08 8.70
N GLY A 78 10.14 -11.16 9.26
CA GLY A 78 9.36 -12.27 9.80
C GLY A 78 8.66 -13.08 8.69
N THR A 79 7.63 -13.82 9.06
CA THR A 79 6.78 -14.56 8.12
C THR A 79 5.58 -13.74 7.66
N ALA A 80 4.85 -14.20 6.63
CA ALA A 80 3.62 -13.56 6.18
C ALA A 80 2.53 -13.53 7.27
N GLU A 81 2.57 -14.44 8.24
CA GLU A 81 1.65 -14.48 9.39
C GLU A 81 1.78 -13.25 10.31
N ASP A 82 2.93 -12.59 10.30
CA ASP A 82 3.16 -11.35 11.06
C ASP A 82 2.56 -10.10 10.39
N TRP A 83 1.91 -10.26 9.24
CA TRP A 83 1.42 -9.17 8.42
C TRP A 83 -0.11 -9.13 8.33
N PHE A 84 -0.66 -7.94 8.47
CA PHE A 84 -2.06 -7.64 8.18
C PHE A 84 -2.15 -6.97 6.81
N PHE A 85 -2.85 -7.61 5.87
CA PHE A 85 -2.96 -7.14 4.49
C PHE A 85 -4.23 -6.31 4.32
N ILE A 86 -4.11 -5.12 3.71
CA ILE A 86 -5.22 -4.23 3.38
C ILE A 86 -5.23 -4.04 1.86
N GLY A 87 -6.35 -4.34 1.21
CA GLY A 87 -6.57 -4.13 -0.22
C GLY A 87 -6.96 -2.69 -0.56
N ASP A 88 -7.58 -2.52 -1.72
CA ASP A 88 -8.03 -1.25 -2.26
C ASP A 88 -8.96 -0.52 -1.29
N LEU A 89 -8.71 0.77 -1.08
CA LEU A 89 -9.51 1.63 -0.18
C LEU A 89 -10.19 2.77 -0.91
N HIS A 90 -9.59 3.26 -1.98
CA HIS A 90 -10.17 4.30 -2.80
C HIS A 90 -10.78 5.47 -1.99
N GLY A 91 -10.03 6.01 -1.04
CA GLY A 91 -10.48 7.14 -0.22
C GLY A 91 -11.51 6.81 0.85
N ASP A 92 -11.75 5.53 1.17
CA ASP A 92 -12.61 5.14 2.30
C ASP A 92 -11.85 5.26 3.63
N PHE A 93 -11.90 6.46 4.19
CA PHE A 93 -11.25 6.78 5.46
C PHE A 93 -11.78 5.94 6.63
N PHE A 94 -13.09 5.70 6.65
CA PHE A 94 -13.73 4.98 7.76
C PHE A 94 -13.36 3.50 7.76
N ALA A 95 -13.24 2.89 6.58
CA ALA A 95 -12.73 1.53 6.44
C ALA A 95 -11.28 1.45 6.89
N LEU A 96 -10.39 2.35 6.40
CA LEU A 96 -8.98 2.38 6.81
C LEU A 96 -8.82 2.53 8.31
N HIS A 97 -9.50 3.51 8.92
CA HIS A 97 -9.46 3.73 10.36
C HIS A 97 -9.88 2.48 11.14
N SER A 98 -10.98 1.82 10.72
CA SER A 98 -11.47 0.60 11.35
C SER A 98 -10.50 -0.58 11.21
N MET A 99 -9.91 -0.77 10.03
CA MET A 99 -8.94 -1.83 9.76
C MET A 99 -7.67 -1.66 10.57
N LEU A 100 -7.10 -0.45 10.65
CA LEU A 100 -5.92 -0.18 11.47
C LEU A 100 -6.18 -0.42 12.95
N ARG A 101 -7.34 -0.02 13.46
CA ARG A 101 -7.74 -0.30 14.84
C ARG A 101 -7.96 -1.78 15.10
N HIS A 102 -8.58 -2.49 14.17
CA HIS A 102 -8.78 -3.93 14.27
C HIS A 102 -7.43 -4.65 14.31
N ALA A 103 -6.51 -4.32 13.40
CA ALA A 103 -5.17 -4.90 13.37
C ALA A 103 -4.43 -4.70 14.72
N GLU A 104 -4.47 -3.50 15.30
CA GLU A 104 -3.86 -3.22 16.60
C GLU A 104 -4.51 -4.00 17.76
N ALA A 105 -5.84 -4.16 17.73
CA ALA A 105 -6.58 -4.82 18.79
C ALA A 105 -6.44 -6.35 18.76
N THR A 106 -6.42 -6.94 17.57
CA THR A 106 -6.43 -8.40 17.39
C THR A 106 -5.04 -9.00 17.19
N HIS A 107 -4.11 -8.23 16.61
CA HIS A 107 -2.74 -8.64 16.31
C HIS A 107 -1.74 -7.55 16.76
N PRO A 108 -1.60 -7.32 18.08
CA PRO A 108 -0.71 -6.30 18.59
C PRO A 108 0.72 -6.54 18.11
N GLY A 109 1.33 -5.53 17.48
CA GLY A 109 2.68 -5.68 16.93
C GLY A 109 2.75 -6.14 15.49
N CYS A 110 1.65 -6.51 14.84
CA CYS A 110 1.66 -6.89 13.42
C CYS A 110 2.21 -5.77 12.52
N LYS A 111 2.78 -6.15 11.41
CA LYS A 111 3.08 -5.24 10.31
C LYS A 111 1.84 -5.09 9.42
N VAL A 112 1.71 -3.95 8.77
CA VAL A 112 0.62 -3.67 7.83
C VAL A 112 1.20 -3.59 6.43
N GLN A 113 0.65 -4.39 5.52
CA GLN A 113 0.91 -4.33 4.09
C GLN A 113 -0.30 -3.74 3.39
N PHE A 114 -0.16 -2.54 2.84
CA PHE A 114 -1.17 -1.95 1.97
C PHE A 114 -0.90 -2.34 0.51
N LEU A 115 -1.93 -2.85 -0.17
CA LEU A 115 -1.80 -3.44 -1.50
C LEU A 115 -2.09 -2.47 -2.66
N GLY A 116 -2.18 -1.18 -2.39
CA GLY A 116 -2.37 -0.14 -3.40
C GLY A 116 -3.81 0.32 -3.58
N ASP A 117 -4.00 1.27 -4.49
CA ASP A 117 -5.27 1.95 -4.78
C ASP A 117 -5.88 2.65 -3.56
N MET A 118 -5.12 3.61 -3.03
CA MET A 118 -5.55 4.47 -1.93
C MET A 118 -6.51 5.57 -2.38
N VAL A 119 -6.40 6.03 -3.61
CA VAL A 119 -7.06 7.24 -4.12
C VAL A 119 -8.11 6.95 -5.17
N ASP A 120 -8.82 8.00 -5.59
CA ASP A 120 -9.99 8.02 -6.46
C ASP A 120 -11.24 7.39 -5.83
N ARG A 121 -12.40 7.61 -6.43
CA ARG A 121 -13.74 7.10 -6.11
C ARG A 121 -14.34 7.61 -4.79
N GLY A 122 -13.60 7.56 -3.69
CA GLY A 122 -14.11 7.96 -2.37
C GLY A 122 -13.80 9.40 -2.01
N ASP A 123 -14.36 9.84 -0.88
CA ASP A 123 -14.41 11.26 -0.50
C ASP A 123 -13.17 11.77 0.24
N HIS A 124 -12.28 10.86 0.73
CA HIS A 124 -11.20 11.21 1.64
C HIS A 124 -9.82 10.67 1.22
N PRO A 125 -9.41 10.83 -0.06
CA PRO A 125 -8.17 10.20 -0.56
C PRO A 125 -6.92 10.69 0.17
N PHE A 126 -6.79 11.99 0.40
CA PHE A 126 -5.61 12.53 1.08
C PHE A 126 -5.60 12.18 2.57
N GLU A 127 -6.77 12.23 3.21
CA GLU A 127 -6.89 11.88 4.62
C GLU A 127 -6.51 10.42 4.85
N CYS A 128 -6.85 9.51 3.94
CA CYS A 128 -6.38 8.11 3.97
C CYS A 128 -4.87 8.02 3.87
N VAL A 129 -4.25 8.69 2.88
CA VAL A 129 -2.80 8.72 2.70
C VAL A 129 -2.11 9.20 3.99
N PHE A 130 -2.55 10.32 4.54
CA PHE A 130 -1.91 10.90 5.73
C PHE A 130 -2.17 10.10 7.01
N LEU A 131 -3.36 9.50 7.19
CA LEU A 131 -3.63 8.58 8.29
C LEU A 131 -2.68 7.38 8.27
N LEU A 132 -2.54 6.74 7.10
CA LEU A 132 -1.68 5.56 6.96
C LEU A 132 -0.21 5.91 7.18
N LEU A 133 0.28 7.00 6.59
CA LEU A 133 1.66 7.44 6.76
C LEU A 133 1.96 7.88 8.20
N GLU A 134 1.02 8.57 8.86
CA GLU A 134 1.16 8.92 10.28
C GLU A 134 1.17 7.67 11.17
N TRP A 135 0.35 6.69 10.86
CA TRP A 135 0.37 5.39 11.55
C TRP A 135 1.75 4.75 11.46
N GLY A 136 2.37 4.76 10.26
CA GLY A 136 3.73 4.27 10.04
C GLY A 136 4.80 5.10 10.75
N LEU A 137 4.65 6.44 10.83
CA LEU A 137 5.56 7.30 11.60
C LEU A 137 5.58 6.97 13.10
N LYS A 138 4.42 6.64 13.66
CA LYS A 138 4.26 6.22 15.06
C LYS A 138 4.74 4.79 15.31
N ARG A 139 4.91 3.98 14.25
CA ARG A 139 5.28 2.55 14.31
C ARG A 139 6.38 2.22 13.29
N PRO A 140 7.61 2.70 13.51
CA PRO A 140 8.71 2.49 12.58
C PRO A 140 8.93 1.01 12.28
N GLY A 141 9.10 0.68 10.99
CA GLY A 141 9.33 -0.70 10.54
C GLY A 141 8.09 -1.60 10.48
N ARG A 142 6.87 -1.04 10.65
CA ARG A 142 5.64 -1.82 10.65
C ARG A 142 4.71 -1.55 9.48
N LEU A 143 5.07 -0.67 8.56
CA LEU A 143 4.23 -0.34 7.41
C LEU A 143 4.98 -0.57 6.10
N ALA A 144 4.37 -1.32 5.21
CA ALA A 144 4.76 -1.42 3.80
C ALA A 144 3.57 -1.03 2.92
N TRP A 145 3.87 -0.48 1.75
CA TRP A 145 2.87 -0.08 0.76
C TRP A 145 3.41 -0.38 -0.64
N ILE A 146 2.72 -1.20 -1.40
CA ILE A 146 2.96 -1.38 -2.83
C ILE A 146 1.97 -0.54 -3.62
N ALA A 147 2.40 0.00 -4.75
CA ALA A 147 1.53 0.86 -5.55
C ALA A 147 0.49 0.07 -6.35
N GLY A 148 -0.75 0.54 -6.31
CA GLY A 148 -1.79 0.17 -7.24
C GLY A 148 -1.76 0.98 -8.53
N ASN A 149 -2.66 0.67 -9.46
CA ASN A 149 -2.70 1.39 -10.74
C ASN A 149 -3.19 2.84 -10.59
N HIS A 150 -4.05 3.13 -9.63
CA HIS A 150 -4.44 4.51 -9.30
C HIS A 150 -3.32 5.30 -8.64
N ASP A 151 -2.47 4.66 -7.82
CA ASP A 151 -1.36 5.34 -7.14
C ASP A 151 -0.26 5.80 -8.10
N VAL A 152 -0.10 5.14 -9.26
CA VAL A 152 0.94 5.43 -10.27
C VAL A 152 0.42 6.07 -11.55
N ALA A 153 -0.89 6.26 -11.64
CA ALA A 153 -1.50 6.81 -12.85
C ALA A 153 -1.32 8.32 -12.98
N PHE A 154 -1.07 9.00 -11.86
CA PHE A 154 -0.97 10.46 -11.83
C PHE A 154 0.42 10.93 -12.22
N ASP A 155 0.49 11.99 -12.99
CA ASP A 155 1.72 12.70 -13.34
C ASP A 155 1.51 14.20 -13.38
N LEU A 156 2.62 14.95 -13.21
CA LEU A 156 2.72 16.36 -13.48
C LEU A 156 3.89 16.56 -14.45
N PRO A 157 3.62 16.56 -15.76
CA PRO A 157 4.67 16.74 -16.76
C PRO A 157 5.46 18.04 -16.55
N ASP A 158 6.73 18.03 -16.93
CA ASP A 158 7.60 19.19 -16.79
C ASP A 158 7.01 20.42 -17.51
N GLY A 159 6.94 21.54 -16.80
CA GLY A 159 6.35 22.77 -17.31
C GLY A 159 4.82 22.78 -17.36
N ALA A 160 4.14 21.68 -17.04
CA ALA A 160 2.68 21.64 -17.01
C ALA A 160 2.10 22.39 -15.81
N HIS A 161 0.92 23.00 -16.04
CA HIS A 161 0.14 23.65 -14.98
C HIS A 161 -0.88 22.70 -14.33
N PHE A 162 -1.22 21.59 -15.00
CA PHE A 162 -2.25 20.64 -14.59
C PHE A 162 -1.69 19.24 -14.45
N PHE A 163 -2.19 18.51 -13.48
CA PHE A 163 -1.94 17.08 -13.34
C PHE A 163 -2.70 16.31 -14.41
N THR A 164 -2.17 15.17 -14.79
CA THR A 164 -2.78 14.20 -15.73
C THR A 164 -2.93 12.85 -15.07
N SER A 165 -3.79 11.98 -15.62
CA SER A 165 -3.99 10.62 -15.14
C SER A 165 -4.19 9.65 -16.28
N LEU A 166 -3.71 8.41 -16.11
CA LEU A 166 -3.92 7.27 -17.01
C LEU A 166 -5.14 6.43 -16.64
N VAL A 167 -5.78 6.70 -15.49
CA VAL A 167 -7.00 6.02 -15.05
C VAL A 167 -8.24 6.87 -15.32
N SER A 168 -9.39 6.20 -15.43
CA SER A 168 -10.70 6.83 -15.52
C SER A 168 -11.74 5.94 -14.84
N PRO A 169 -12.58 6.49 -13.95
CA PRO A 169 -12.61 7.88 -13.52
C PRO A 169 -11.38 8.24 -12.65
N ALA A 170 -11.03 9.52 -12.62
CA ALA A 170 -9.92 10.08 -11.84
C ALA A 170 -10.43 11.28 -11.02
N GLU A 171 -11.17 11.01 -9.95
CA GLU A 171 -11.78 12.02 -9.10
C GLU A 171 -10.72 12.90 -8.44
N LEU A 172 -9.59 12.29 -8.03
CA LEU A 172 -8.48 13.02 -7.46
C LEU A 172 -7.93 14.08 -8.41
N LEU A 173 -7.90 13.79 -9.73
CA LEU A 173 -7.46 14.72 -10.75
C LEU A 173 -8.29 16.01 -10.74
N HIS A 174 -9.61 15.91 -10.58
CA HIS A 174 -10.50 17.05 -10.48
C HIS A 174 -10.19 17.90 -9.25
N VAL A 175 -9.94 17.27 -8.11
CA VAL A 175 -9.58 17.97 -6.86
C VAL A 175 -8.24 18.69 -7.01
N LEU A 176 -7.23 18.04 -7.57
CA LEU A 176 -5.88 18.60 -7.73
C LEU A 176 -5.86 19.79 -8.69
N ASN A 177 -6.69 19.77 -9.72
CA ASN A 177 -6.72 20.77 -10.78
C ASN A 177 -7.73 21.91 -10.55
N GLN A 178 -8.45 21.92 -9.41
CA GLN A 178 -9.36 23.01 -9.09
C GLN A 178 -8.64 24.35 -8.96
N ALA A 179 -9.17 25.36 -9.63
CA ALA A 179 -8.66 26.74 -9.58
C ALA A 179 -9.39 27.54 -8.49
N ASP A 180 -8.89 27.46 -7.27
CA ASP A 180 -9.39 28.22 -6.12
C ASP A 180 -8.25 28.74 -5.23
N GLY A 181 -8.58 29.38 -4.11
CA GLY A 181 -7.60 29.92 -3.17
C GLY A 181 -6.65 28.88 -2.53
N LEU A 182 -6.93 27.59 -2.68
CA LEU A 182 -6.11 26.47 -2.18
C LEU A 182 -5.23 25.84 -3.28
N GLN A 183 -5.19 26.42 -4.49
CA GLN A 183 -4.46 25.84 -5.63
C GLN A 183 -2.99 25.56 -5.32
N GLY A 184 -2.30 26.44 -4.60
CA GLY A 184 -0.90 26.23 -4.21
C GLY A 184 -0.72 25.01 -3.30
N PHE A 185 -1.59 24.85 -2.31
CA PHE A 185 -1.57 23.70 -1.40
C PHE A 185 -1.89 22.39 -2.13
N ARG A 186 -2.92 22.37 -2.98
CA ARG A 186 -3.26 21.20 -3.78
C ARG A 186 -2.14 20.80 -4.75
N ARG A 187 -1.43 21.78 -5.31
CA ARG A 187 -0.28 21.51 -6.16
C ARG A 187 0.84 20.80 -5.41
N GLU A 188 1.13 21.22 -4.18
CA GLU A 188 2.14 20.55 -3.34
C GLU A 188 1.66 19.16 -2.89
N LEU A 189 0.39 18.97 -2.56
CA LEU A 189 -0.19 17.66 -2.29
C LEU A 189 -0.05 16.72 -3.50
N GLY A 190 -0.42 17.19 -4.68
CA GLY A 190 -0.33 16.41 -5.91
C GLY A 190 1.10 16.02 -6.24
N ARG A 191 2.06 16.96 -6.12
CA ARG A 191 3.49 16.67 -6.30
C ARG A 191 4.00 15.63 -5.32
N PHE A 192 3.63 15.76 -4.05
CA PHE A 192 3.97 14.79 -3.02
C PHE A 192 3.45 13.40 -3.39
N PHE A 193 2.18 13.31 -3.83
CA PHE A 193 1.55 12.04 -4.19
C PHE A 193 2.19 11.41 -5.43
N VAL A 194 2.41 12.19 -6.49
CA VAL A 194 3.08 11.72 -7.71
C VAL A 194 4.49 11.21 -7.40
N GLU A 195 5.25 11.95 -6.61
CA GLU A 195 6.60 11.55 -6.22
C GLU A 195 6.60 10.31 -5.35
N MET A 196 5.65 10.20 -4.42
CA MET A 196 5.46 9.00 -3.61
C MET A 196 5.16 7.78 -4.49
N GLY A 197 4.21 7.88 -5.41
CA GLY A 197 3.83 6.80 -6.33
C GLY A 197 5.00 6.28 -7.18
N LYS A 198 5.89 7.19 -7.64
CA LYS A 198 7.12 6.83 -8.37
C LYS A 198 8.09 6.00 -7.52
N ARG A 199 8.10 6.19 -6.20
CA ARG A 199 9.06 5.54 -5.28
C ARG A 199 8.54 4.25 -4.68
N LEU A 200 7.22 4.05 -4.57
CA LEU A 200 6.62 2.84 -4.04
C LEU A 200 7.09 1.58 -4.80
N PRO A 201 7.32 0.45 -4.11
CA PRO A 201 7.49 -0.84 -4.76
C PRO A 201 6.20 -1.26 -5.49
N ARG A 202 6.29 -2.24 -6.37
CA ARG A 202 5.19 -2.84 -7.14
C ARG A 202 4.84 -4.23 -6.66
N ALA A 203 5.80 -4.94 -6.09
CA ALA A 203 5.59 -6.26 -5.50
C ALA A 203 6.58 -6.50 -4.36
N LEU A 204 6.16 -7.32 -3.39
CA LEU A 204 7.01 -7.85 -2.33
C LEU A 204 6.98 -9.38 -2.38
N LEU A 205 8.16 -10.00 -2.36
CA LEU A 205 8.35 -11.44 -2.33
C LEU A 205 8.75 -11.83 -0.91
N PHE A 206 7.88 -12.57 -0.23
CA PHE A 206 8.09 -13.02 1.14
C PHE A 206 8.97 -14.28 1.18
N PRO A 207 9.71 -14.52 2.27
CA PRO A 207 10.60 -15.67 2.39
C PRO A 207 9.88 -17.03 2.33
N ASP A 208 8.62 -17.07 2.70
CA ASP A 208 7.74 -18.26 2.71
C ASP A 208 7.04 -18.52 1.36
N GLY A 209 7.41 -17.78 0.31
CA GLY A 209 6.90 -17.94 -1.04
C GLY A 209 5.65 -17.14 -1.36
N LEU A 210 5.09 -16.38 -0.39
CA LEU A 210 4.01 -15.45 -0.69
C LEU A 210 4.52 -14.28 -1.55
N MET A 211 3.74 -13.90 -2.56
CA MET A 211 3.95 -12.69 -3.33
C MET A 211 2.78 -11.72 -3.12
N ALA A 212 3.08 -10.52 -2.63
CA ALA A 212 2.11 -9.44 -2.52
C ALA A 212 2.20 -8.53 -3.76
N THR A 213 1.08 -8.39 -4.47
CA THR A 213 0.91 -7.54 -5.65
C THR A 213 -0.44 -6.86 -5.61
N HIS A 214 -0.59 -5.73 -6.31
CA HIS A 214 -1.90 -5.09 -6.47
C HIS A 214 -2.73 -5.73 -7.58
N GLY A 215 -2.12 -5.95 -8.73
CA GLY A 215 -2.76 -6.57 -9.89
C GLY A 215 -2.44 -8.06 -9.98
N GLY A 216 -1.97 -8.49 -11.13
CA GLY A 216 -1.48 -9.84 -11.33
C GLY A 216 0.03 -9.95 -11.16
N PHE A 217 0.62 -10.84 -11.93
CA PHE A 217 2.06 -11.02 -12.03
C PHE A 217 2.45 -11.09 -13.53
N PRO A 218 3.72 -10.80 -13.87
CA PRO A 218 4.15 -10.84 -15.26
C PRO A 218 4.14 -12.26 -15.79
N LEU A 219 3.31 -12.49 -16.80
CA LEU A 219 3.33 -13.71 -17.61
C LEU A 219 4.05 -13.42 -18.92
N VAL A 220 5.33 -13.29 -18.85
CA VAL A 220 6.14 -13.33 -20.06
C VAL A 220 6.41 -14.80 -20.36
N ASP A 221 6.42 -15.13 -21.63
CA ASP A 221 6.83 -16.46 -22.08
C ASP A 221 8.22 -16.79 -21.49
N LEU A 222 8.22 -17.49 -20.36
CA LEU A 222 9.44 -17.91 -19.64
C LEU A 222 10.30 -18.80 -20.54
N GLN A 223 9.69 -19.47 -21.55
CA GLN A 223 10.43 -20.25 -22.52
C GLN A 223 11.21 -19.36 -23.50
N ALA A 224 10.63 -18.22 -23.91
CA ALA A 224 11.33 -17.24 -24.74
C ALA A 224 12.41 -16.47 -23.93
N GLN A 225 12.26 -16.36 -22.62
CA GLN A 225 13.16 -15.64 -21.72
C GLN A 225 14.18 -16.57 -21.03
N GLY A 226 14.00 -17.89 -21.11
CA GLY A 226 14.79 -18.86 -20.37
C GLY A 226 16.31 -18.80 -20.58
N ALA A 227 16.77 -18.21 -21.69
CA ALA A 227 18.17 -17.91 -21.93
C ALA A 227 18.69 -16.64 -21.24
N LEU A 228 17.77 -15.75 -20.77
CA LEU A 228 18.11 -14.48 -20.11
C LEU A 228 18.06 -14.58 -18.59
N ILE A 229 17.38 -15.59 -18.03
CA ILE A 229 17.19 -15.80 -16.60
C ILE A 229 18.04 -16.99 -16.18
N ALA A 230 19.35 -16.78 -16.13
CA ALA A 230 20.31 -17.84 -15.79
C ALA A 230 20.41 -18.10 -14.27
N ASP A 231 20.06 -17.11 -13.45
CA ASP A 231 20.18 -17.16 -12.00
C ASP A 231 19.13 -16.25 -11.31
N GLU A 232 19.16 -16.24 -9.99
CA GLU A 232 18.23 -15.45 -9.17
C GLU A 232 18.37 -13.94 -9.41
N ALA A 233 19.59 -13.45 -9.62
CA ALA A 233 19.83 -12.03 -9.88
C ALA A 233 19.22 -11.61 -11.22
N GLY A 234 19.42 -12.36 -12.27
CA GLY A 234 18.80 -12.16 -13.58
C GLY A 234 17.28 -12.22 -13.52
N TYR A 235 16.72 -13.12 -12.69
CA TYR A 235 15.29 -13.19 -12.45
C TYR A 235 14.75 -11.91 -11.78
N MET A 236 15.44 -11.42 -10.76
CA MET A 236 15.05 -10.18 -10.08
C MET A 236 15.19 -8.96 -11.00
N ASP A 237 16.22 -8.90 -11.83
CA ASP A 237 16.40 -7.82 -12.81
C ASP A 237 15.27 -7.83 -13.85
N TRP A 238 14.89 -9.01 -14.34
CA TRP A 238 13.77 -9.17 -15.24
C TRP A 238 12.44 -8.72 -14.61
N LEU A 239 12.16 -9.12 -13.38
CA LEU A 239 10.96 -8.67 -12.66
C LEU A 239 10.89 -7.15 -12.50
N ASN A 240 12.03 -6.48 -12.47
CA ASN A 240 12.13 -5.02 -12.37
C ASN A 240 12.10 -4.29 -13.72
N THR A 241 11.88 -4.98 -14.84
CA THR A 241 11.65 -4.33 -16.14
C THR A 241 10.33 -3.57 -16.17
N ALA A 242 10.24 -2.52 -16.98
CA ALA A 242 9.02 -1.71 -17.10
C ALA A 242 7.78 -2.53 -17.48
N ALA A 243 7.95 -3.56 -18.31
CA ALA A 243 6.86 -4.46 -18.70
C ALA A 243 6.31 -5.26 -17.52
N CYS A 244 7.19 -5.87 -16.71
CA CYS A 244 6.79 -6.61 -15.52
C CYS A 244 6.16 -5.69 -14.47
N LEU A 245 6.75 -4.51 -14.22
CA LEU A 245 6.22 -3.53 -13.28
C LEU A 245 4.81 -3.07 -13.65
N LYS A 246 4.52 -2.95 -14.95
CA LYS A 246 3.17 -2.68 -15.43
C LYS A 246 2.22 -3.84 -15.13
N ASP A 247 2.64 -5.07 -15.36
CA ASP A 247 1.79 -6.25 -15.12
C ASP A 247 1.42 -6.38 -13.63
N PHE A 248 2.32 -6.10 -12.70
CA PHE A 248 2.03 -6.11 -11.25
C PHE A 248 0.94 -5.13 -10.82
N THR A 249 0.69 -4.08 -11.58
CA THR A 249 -0.30 -3.05 -11.24
C THR A 249 -1.57 -3.12 -12.10
N TRP A 250 -1.45 -3.49 -13.37
CA TRP A 250 -2.55 -3.36 -14.34
C TRP A 250 -3.19 -4.66 -14.75
N THR A 251 -2.60 -5.80 -14.44
CA THR A 251 -3.15 -7.09 -14.87
C THR A 251 -4.24 -7.58 -13.92
N ARG A 252 -5.25 -8.21 -14.49
CA ARG A 252 -6.41 -8.74 -13.75
C ARG A 252 -6.59 -10.21 -14.04
N ILE A 253 -7.07 -10.96 -13.05
CA ILE A 253 -7.44 -12.37 -13.18
C ILE A 253 -8.87 -12.46 -13.67
N HIS A 254 -9.10 -13.22 -14.76
CA HIS A 254 -10.41 -13.43 -15.33
C HIS A 254 -10.64 -14.90 -15.68
N ARG A 255 -11.91 -15.28 -15.88
CA ARG A 255 -12.31 -16.62 -16.32
C ARG A 255 -12.06 -16.81 -17.84
N VAL A 256 -10.84 -16.57 -18.27
CA VAL A 256 -10.41 -16.80 -19.66
C VAL A 256 -9.37 -17.93 -19.69
N PRO A 257 -9.24 -18.69 -20.80
CA PRO A 257 -8.31 -19.81 -20.82
C PRO A 257 -6.83 -19.38 -20.85
N LYS A 258 -6.52 -18.21 -21.39
CA LYS A 258 -5.14 -17.68 -21.51
C LYS A 258 -5.14 -16.15 -21.51
N ARG A 259 -3.94 -15.56 -21.40
CA ARG A 259 -3.72 -14.10 -21.40
C ARG A 259 -4.38 -13.43 -22.63
N LEU A 260 -5.12 -12.39 -22.36
CA LEU A 260 -5.74 -11.49 -23.33
C LEU A 260 -5.48 -10.03 -22.94
N PRO A 261 -5.43 -9.09 -23.91
CA PRO A 261 -5.44 -7.65 -23.58
C PRO A 261 -6.72 -7.31 -22.81
N ASP A 262 -6.58 -6.48 -21.79
CA ASP A 262 -7.75 -5.93 -21.11
C ASP A 262 -8.42 -4.88 -22.01
N ARG A 263 -9.77 -4.93 -22.08
CA ARG A 263 -10.56 -4.00 -22.89
C ARG A 263 -10.79 -2.66 -22.20
N HIS A 264 -10.63 -2.62 -20.89
CA HIS A 264 -10.96 -1.47 -20.04
C HIS A 264 -9.73 -0.78 -19.42
N SER A 265 -8.56 -1.36 -19.62
CA SER A 265 -7.31 -0.82 -19.07
C SER A 265 -6.13 -1.04 -20.03
N THR A 266 -4.99 -0.47 -19.69
CA THR A 266 -3.73 -0.69 -20.42
C THR A 266 -3.07 -2.03 -20.08
N GLY A 267 -3.68 -2.83 -19.20
CA GLY A 267 -3.16 -4.10 -18.70
C GLY A 267 -3.54 -5.31 -19.56
N ALA A 268 -3.47 -6.47 -18.93
CA ALA A 268 -3.87 -7.74 -19.52
C ALA A 268 -4.79 -8.50 -18.55
N GLN A 269 -5.54 -9.46 -19.08
CA GLN A 269 -6.32 -10.41 -18.31
C GLN A 269 -5.62 -11.77 -18.35
N TYR A 270 -5.52 -12.44 -17.21
CA TYR A 270 -5.00 -13.80 -17.10
C TYR A 270 -6.11 -14.83 -17.14
N GLY A 271 -5.81 -15.99 -17.73
CA GLY A 271 -6.62 -17.17 -17.66
C GLY A 271 -6.04 -18.25 -16.76
N PHE A 272 -6.83 -19.31 -16.53
CA PHE A 272 -6.43 -20.43 -15.68
C PHE A 272 -5.22 -21.21 -16.22
N LYS A 273 -5.04 -21.30 -17.54
CA LYS A 273 -3.87 -21.96 -18.15
C LYS A 273 -2.56 -21.19 -17.96
N ASP A 274 -2.65 -19.89 -17.71
CA ASP A 274 -1.48 -19.08 -17.41
C ASP A 274 -0.94 -19.39 -16.03
N PHE A 275 -1.81 -19.76 -15.07
CA PHE A 275 -1.41 -20.21 -13.74
C PHE A 275 -0.82 -21.63 -13.76
N GLU A 276 -1.28 -22.51 -14.65
CA GLU A 276 -0.71 -23.85 -14.80
C GLU A 276 0.72 -23.83 -15.36
N ALA A 277 1.07 -22.73 -16.07
CA ALA A 277 2.38 -22.56 -16.71
C ALA A 277 3.39 -21.83 -15.79
N PHE A 278 2.92 -21.19 -14.74
CA PHE A 278 3.74 -20.44 -13.77
C PHE A 278 4.16 -21.33 -12.60
#